data_2f0f10d46919e6868524c8b9180ee345
#
_entry.id   2f0f10d46919e6868524c8b9180ee345
#
_cell.length_a   1.000
_cell.length_b   1.000
_cell.length_c   1.000
_cell.angle_alpha   90.00
_cell.angle_beta   90.00
_cell.angle_gamma   90.00
#
_symmetry.space_group_name_H-M   'P 1'
#
loop_
_entity.id
_entity.type
_entity.pdbx_description
1 polymer ?
#
loop_
_entity_poly.entity_id
_entity_poly.type
_entity_poly.pdbx_seq_one_letter_code
_entity_poly.pdbx_strand_id
1 'polypeptide(L)'
;MKSIRNSLTAGLDRLLLWLRRHRVRVVIGLEALAVFFLLAAYFLQPGRVASQTGLFSGHAFSFFRDKEDTASPESSKKDFIKWVDFKVTSEALTQAFRYDVATCQQEIHLNWVELLACLGARYGGDFSRYSPADMDRLAERLKDGESMEALTAELKYYPYYLEAYGAVLNGMVGYYEIQIPESEAPAFALPDAQIQEGDPSHQDAPDSEAKTDNPAPQSPETQVSPLTPSGERKVWVTKYGLKAFHPLAKNFPYSHYDDFGVSRSYGYRRQHLGHDMMGQTGTPVIAAESGYVEAIGWNQYGGWRLGIRSFDKKRYYYYAHLRKDYPYQSVLKEGSLVTAGDVIGYLGRTGYSAAENTNNIDEPHLHFGLQLIFDESQKEGNNEIWIDCYELIKFLSINRSESVKVEGTKEWTRIYQMKDPLVGGITQ
;
A
#
# COMPACT_ATOMS: atom_id res chain seq x y z
N MET A 1 -45.03 -20.46 -63.49
CA MET A 1 -44.80 -21.05 -62.13
C MET A 1 -43.44 -21.78 -61.98
N LYS A 2 -42.92 -22.54 -62.94
CA LYS A 2 -41.61 -23.21 -62.81
C LYS A 2 -40.39 -22.25 -62.66
N SER A 3 -40.44 -21.08 -63.35
CA SER A 3 -39.33 -20.09 -63.28
C SER A 3 -39.16 -19.45 -61.90
N ILE A 4 -40.26 -19.12 -61.22
CA ILE A 4 -40.23 -18.51 -59.88
C ILE A 4 -39.74 -19.51 -58.84
N ARG A 5 -40.09 -20.78 -58.96
CA ARG A 5 -39.66 -21.83 -58.04
C ARG A 5 -38.13 -22.10 -58.16
N ASN A 6 -37.59 -22.06 -59.37
CA ASN A 6 -36.13 -22.24 -59.57
C ASN A 6 -35.30 -21.03 -59.07
N SER A 7 -35.87 -19.83 -59.14
CA SER A 7 -35.21 -18.62 -58.59
C SER A 7 -35.21 -18.61 -57.07
N LEU A 8 -36.27 -19.10 -56.42
CA LEU A 8 -36.37 -19.20 -54.97
C LEU A 8 -35.43 -20.26 -54.39
N THR A 9 -35.30 -21.43 -55.10
CA THR A 9 -34.40 -22.49 -54.66
C THR A 9 -32.94 -22.05 -54.79
N ALA A 10 -32.53 -21.37 -55.88
CA ALA A 10 -31.19 -20.85 -56.04
C ALA A 10 -30.83 -19.75 -55.04
N GLY A 11 -31.80 -18.95 -54.59
CA GLY A 11 -31.66 -17.97 -53.53
C GLY A 11 -31.42 -18.63 -52.15
N LEU A 12 -32.19 -19.68 -51.86
CA LEU A 12 -32.08 -20.42 -50.64
C LEU A 12 -30.73 -21.14 -50.49
N ASP A 13 -30.24 -21.75 -51.59
CA ASP A 13 -28.94 -22.42 -51.62
C ASP A 13 -27.78 -21.44 -51.40
N ARG A 14 -27.83 -20.24 -51.99
CA ARG A 14 -26.84 -19.18 -51.73
C ARG A 14 -26.87 -18.73 -50.29
N LEU A 15 -28.03 -18.56 -49.67
CA LEU A 15 -28.19 -18.20 -48.29
C LEU A 15 -27.63 -19.28 -47.35
N LEU A 16 -27.91 -20.55 -47.66
CA LEU A 16 -27.40 -21.67 -46.88
C LEU A 16 -25.87 -21.81 -46.95
N LEU A 17 -25.29 -21.57 -48.15
CA LEU A 17 -23.84 -21.52 -48.31
C LEU A 17 -23.21 -20.36 -47.57
N TRP A 18 -23.84 -19.19 -47.60
CA TRP A 18 -23.36 -18.02 -46.86
C TRP A 18 -23.44 -18.27 -45.35
N LEU A 19 -24.53 -18.81 -44.81
CA LEU A 19 -24.70 -19.19 -43.41
C LEU A 19 -23.68 -20.24 -42.96
N ARG A 20 -23.38 -21.23 -43.78
CA ARG A 20 -22.33 -22.23 -43.50
C ARG A 20 -20.95 -21.60 -43.45
N ARG A 21 -20.64 -20.65 -44.34
CA ARG A 21 -19.37 -19.95 -44.39
C ARG A 21 -19.17 -18.96 -43.25
N HIS A 22 -20.25 -18.41 -42.71
CA HIS A 22 -20.22 -17.41 -41.63
C HIS A 22 -20.88 -17.89 -40.31
N ARG A 23 -21.07 -19.20 -40.18
CA ARG A 23 -21.80 -19.79 -39.04
C ARG A 23 -21.35 -19.25 -37.67
N VAL A 24 -20.03 -19.08 -37.46
CA VAL A 24 -19.48 -18.56 -36.17
C VAL A 24 -19.93 -17.10 -35.96
N ARG A 25 -19.87 -16.26 -37.00
CA ARG A 25 -20.32 -14.84 -36.87
C ARG A 25 -21.84 -14.73 -36.69
N VAL A 26 -22.60 -15.63 -37.32
CA VAL A 26 -24.07 -15.66 -37.14
C VAL A 26 -24.45 -16.11 -35.73
N VAL A 27 -23.75 -17.13 -35.19
CA VAL A 27 -23.99 -17.60 -33.81
C VAL A 27 -23.66 -16.48 -32.82
N ILE A 28 -22.50 -15.84 -32.93
CA ILE A 28 -22.11 -14.71 -32.07
C ILE A 28 -23.13 -13.57 -32.19
N GLY A 29 -23.61 -13.26 -33.38
CA GLY A 29 -24.63 -12.23 -33.60
C GLY A 29 -25.98 -12.57 -32.94
N LEU A 30 -26.40 -13.85 -33.02
CA LEU A 30 -27.63 -14.32 -32.38
C LEU A 30 -27.50 -14.34 -30.84
N GLU A 31 -26.36 -14.74 -30.31
CA GLU A 31 -26.08 -14.70 -28.87
C GLU A 31 -26.08 -13.26 -28.36
N ALA A 32 -25.43 -12.32 -29.07
CA ALA A 32 -25.45 -10.91 -28.73
C ALA A 32 -26.88 -10.33 -28.76
N LEU A 33 -27.68 -10.72 -29.74
CA LEU A 33 -29.07 -10.30 -29.85
C LEU A 33 -29.93 -10.87 -28.70
N ALA A 34 -29.72 -12.12 -28.34
CA ALA A 34 -30.40 -12.76 -27.20
C ALA A 34 -30.06 -12.06 -25.86
N VAL A 35 -28.79 -11.76 -25.63
CA VAL A 35 -28.33 -10.99 -24.48
C VAL A 35 -28.96 -9.61 -24.45
N PHE A 36 -29.02 -8.92 -25.61
CA PHE A 36 -29.66 -7.62 -25.72
C PHE A 36 -31.17 -7.68 -25.37
N PHE A 37 -31.92 -8.68 -25.86
CA PHE A 37 -33.31 -8.85 -25.50
C PHE A 37 -33.55 -9.23 -24.04
N LEU A 38 -32.67 -10.03 -23.45
CA LEU A 38 -32.70 -10.35 -22.02
C LEU A 38 -32.46 -9.09 -21.16
N LEU A 39 -31.50 -8.28 -21.54
CA LEU A 39 -31.25 -6.99 -20.87
C LEU A 39 -32.41 -6.03 -21.07
N ALA A 40 -32.96 -5.90 -22.28
CA ALA A 40 -34.14 -5.06 -22.55
C ALA A 40 -35.36 -5.52 -21.77
N ALA A 41 -35.64 -6.83 -21.68
CA ALA A 41 -36.70 -7.39 -20.87
C ALA A 41 -36.49 -7.14 -19.36
N TYR A 42 -35.26 -7.21 -18.90
CA TYR A 42 -34.89 -6.89 -17.50
C TYR A 42 -35.15 -5.41 -17.16
N PHE A 43 -34.83 -4.48 -18.09
CA PHE A 43 -35.02 -3.05 -17.88
C PHE A 43 -36.44 -2.54 -18.15
N LEU A 44 -37.23 -3.29 -18.90
CA LEU A 44 -38.62 -2.91 -19.26
C LEU A 44 -39.69 -3.48 -18.30
N GLN A 45 -39.32 -4.20 -17.22
CA GLN A 45 -40.27 -4.65 -16.22
C GLN A 45 -40.75 -3.48 -15.32
N PRO A 46 -41.99 -3.03 -15.38
CA PRO A 46 -42.49 -2.04 -14.45
C PRO A 46 -42.75 -2.66 -13.09
N GLY A 47 -41.98 -2.24 -12.07
CA GLY A 47 -42.30 -2.48 -10.67
C GLY A 47 -41.40 -3.52 -9.98
N ARG A 48 -40.16 -3.17 -9.69
CA ARG A 48 -39.45 -3.68 -8.53
C ARG A 48 -38.79 -2.53 -7.77
N VAL A 49 -39.58 -2.00 -6.84
CA VAL A 49 -39.05 -1.23 -5.72
C VAL A 49 -38.34 -2.18 -4.79
N ALA A 50 -37.13 -1.78 -4.40
CA ALA A 50 -36.27 -2.49 -3.50
C ALA A 50 -36.92 -2.79 -2.16
N SER A 51 -36.83 -4.02 -1.68
CA SER A 51 -36.79 -4.32 -0.25
C SER A 51 -35.73 -5.37 0.01
N GLN A 52 -34.73 -4.92 0.76
CA GLN A 52 -33.92 -5.63 1.76
C GLN A 52 -33.77 -7.13 1.63
N THR A 53 -32.57 -7.57 1.48
CA THR A 53 -31.91 -8.41 2.50
C THR A 53 -30.42 -8.51 2.17
N GLY A 54 -29.58 -8.22 3.17
CA GLY A 54 -28.14 -8.36 3.08
C GLY A 54 -27.75 -9.82 2.91
N LEU A 55 -26.70 -9.97 2.19
CA LEU A 55 -25.69 -11.03 2.15
C LEU A 55 -25.09 -11.05 0.75
N PHE A 56 -23.98 -10.38 0.62
CA PHE A 56 -22.82 -10.66 -0.25
C PHE A 56 -21.98 -9.39 -0.32
N SER A 57 -21.08 -9.23 0.63
CA SER A 57 -19.94 -8.32 0.52
C SER A 57 -18.98 -8.90 -0.52
N GLY A 58 -19.21 -8.55 -1.78
CA GLY A 58 -18.32 -8.82 -2.89
C GLY A 58 -17.99 -7.48 -3.53
N HIS A 59 -16.85 -6.89 -3.19
CA HIS A 59 -16.37 -5.69 -3.86
C HIS A 59 -15.98 -6.03 -5.30
N ALA A 60 -16.93 -5.82 -6.21
CA ALA A 60 -16.66 -5.80 -7.63
C ALA A 60 -16.18 -4.39 -8.00
N PHE A 61 -14.98 -4.29 -8.58
CA PHE A 61 -14.50 -3.08 -9.24
C PHE A 61 -15.54 -2.60 -10.25
N SER A 62 -16.17 -1.47 -9.97
CA SER A 62 -17.10 -0.81 -10.87
C SER A 62 -16.29 0.04 -11.85
N PHE A 63 -16.16 -0.42 -13.08
CA PHE A 63 -15.68 0.38 -14.21
C PHE A 63 -16.87 0.88 -15.02
N PHE A 64 -16.93 2.19 -15.23
CA PHE A 64 -17.77 2.98 -16.13
C PHE A 64 -19.26 3.09 -15.82
N ARG A 65 -19.62 4.24 -15.33
CA ARG A 65 -20.92 4.83 -15.59
C ARG A 65 -20.76 6.35 -15.71
N ASP A 66 -20.92 6.85 -16.93
CA ASP A 66 -21.22 8.25 -17.16
C ASP A 66 -22.51 8.57 -16.41
N LYS A 67 -22.45 9.46 -15.44
CA LYS A 67 -23.61 10.06 -14.82
C LYS A 67 -23.70 11.52 -15.26
N GLU A 68 -24.76 11.81 -15.97
CA GLU A 68 -25.27 13.17 -16.12
C GLU A 68 -25.47 13.83 -14.76
N ASP A 69 -25.01 15.06 -14.67
CA ASP A 69 -25.13 15.94 -13.52
C ASP A 69 -26.59 16.18 -13.18
N THR A 70 -27.07 15.61 -12.06
CA THR A 70 -28.23 16.14 -11.34
C THR A 70 -27.70 16.76 -10.05
N ALA A 71 -27.80 18.09 -9.99
CA ALA A 71 -27.41 18.89 -8.84
C ALA A 71 -28.11 18.43 -7.57
N SER A 72 -27.31 18.02 -6.56
CA SER A 72 -27.70 17.89 -5.16
C SER A 72 -27.07 19.00 -4.33
N PRO A 73 -27.68 19.41 -3.19
CA PRO A 73 -27.37 20.66 -2.52
C PRO A 73 -25.94 20.70 -1.95
N GLU A 74 -25.36 21.89 -1.94
CA GLU A 74 -24.05 22.27 -1.47
C GLU A 74 -23.59 21.51 -0.21
N SER A 75 -22.86 20.42 -0.41
CA SER A 75 -21.87 19.97 0.56
C SER A 75 -20.66 20.89 0.37
N SER A 76 -20.21 21.56 1.41
CA SER A 76 -18.96 22.30 1.42
C SER A 76 -17.87 21.44 0.75
N LYS A 77 -17.39 21.87 -0.43
CA LYS A 77 -16.30 21.19 -1.13
C LYS A 77 -15.11 21.22 -0.18
N LYS A 78 -14.84 20.10 0.49
CA LYS A 78 -13.57 19.93 1.18
C LYS A 78 -12.48 20.01 0.13
N ASP A 79 -11.60 20.99 0.28
CA ASP A 79 -10.45 21.16 -0.59
C ASP A 79 -9.38 20.15 -0.14
N PHE A 80 -9.17 19.12 -0.91
CA PHE A 80 -8.14 18.09 -0.66
C PHE A 80 -7.41 17.76 -1.96
N ILE A 81 -6.18 17.24 -1.81
CA ILE A 81 -5.34 16.85 -2.95
C ILE A 81 -6.02 15.73 -3.73
N LYS A 82 -6.11 15.90 -5.06
CA LYS A 82 -6.76 14.96 -5.99
C LYS A 82 -5.78 14.22 -6.89
N TRP A 83 -4.52 14.62 -6.85
CA TRP A 83 -3.46 14.04 -7.66
C TRP A 83 -2.12 14.20 -6.96
N VAL A 84 -1.31 13.15 -6.97
CA VAL A 84 0.09 13.19 -6.51
C VAL A 84 0.95 12.46 -7.54
N ASP A 85 1.98 13.14 -8.02
CA ASP A 85 3.05 12.56 -8.83
C ASP A 85 4.32 12.53 -7.96
N PHE A 86 4.67 11.36 -7.44
CA PHE A 86 5.80 11.18 -6.55
C PHE A 86 7.00 10.61 -7.34
N LYS A 87 7.89 11.50 -7.78
CA LYS A 87 9.09 11.18 -8.57
C LYS A 87 10.40 11.48 -7.84
N VAL A 88 10.36 11.40 -6.50
CA VAL A 88 11.56 11.63 -5.68
C VAL A 88 12.50 10.43 -5.84
N THR A 89 13.73 10.68 -6.28
CA THR A 89 14.72 9.61 -6.47
C THR A 89 15.19 9.01 -5.15
N SER A 90 15.59 7.76 -5.16
CA SER A 90 16.16 7.07 -3.99
C SER A 90 17.42 7.77 -3.46
N GLU A 91 18.18 8.44 -4.32
CA GLU A 91 19.33 9.26 -3.93
C GLU A 91 18.89 10.46 -3.09
N ALA A 92 17.89 11.23 -3.56
CA ALA A 92 17.35 12.37 -2.83
C ALA A 92 16.72 11.95 -1.50
N LEU A 93 15.94 10.84 -1.49
CA LEU A 93 15.38 10.25 -0.27
C LEU A 93 16.47 9.90 0.74
N THR A 94 17.55 9.24 0.27
CA THR A 94 18.65 8.82 1.12
C THR A 94 19.40 10.00 1.72
N GLN A 95 19.65 11.04 0.94
CA GLN A 95 20.37 12.22 1.42
C GLN A 95 19.54 13.04 2.41
N ALA A 96 18.26 13.29 2.11
CA ALA A 96 17.35 13.97 3.02
C ALA A 96 17.19 13.20 4.35
N PHE A 97 17.01 11.89 4.29
CA PHE A 97 16.98 11.00 5.45
C PHE A 97 18.24 11.09 6.31
N ARG A 98 19.42 11.13 5.69
CA ARG A 98 20.70 11.27 6.42
C ARG A 98 20.78 12.61 7.15
N TYR A 99 20.30 13.70 6.56
CA TYR A 99 20.25 15.00 7.23
C TYR A 99 19.29 15.00 8.41
N ASP A 100 18.10 14.41 8.25
CA ASP A 100 17.10 14.28 9.30
C ASP A 100 17.68 13.52 10.51
N VAL A 101 18.21 12.33 10.29
CA VAL A 101 18.79 11.49 11.36
C VAL A 101 20.01 12.17 12.01
N ALA A 102 20.88 12.81 11.22
CA ALA A 102 22.07 13.45 11.75
C ALA A 102 21.78 14.69 12.62
N THR A 103 20.60 15.28 12.46
CA THR A 103 20.21 16.51 13.17
C THR A 103 19.07 16.31 14.16
N CYS A 104 18.56 15.08 14.36
CA CYS A 104 17.40 14.81 15.20
C CYS A 104 17.53 15.24 16.66
N GLN A 105 18.76 15.42 17.16
CA GLN A 105 19.06 15.90 18.52
C GLN A 105 19.73 17.29 18.53
N GLN A 106 19.82 17.95 17.39
CA GLN A 106 20.42 19.28 17.29
C GLN A 106 19.35 20.36 17.50
N GLU A 107 19.79 21.56 17.86
CA GLU A 107 18.91 22.72 18.01
C GLU A 107 18.11 22.99 16.73
N ILE A 108 18.75 22.81 15.57
CA ILE A 108 18.11 22.88 14.26
C ILE A 108 17.97 21.47 13.71
N HIS A 109 16.76 20.95 13.75
CA HIS A 109 16.43 19.65 13.13
C HIS A 109 15.98 19.85 11.68
N LEU A 110 16.64 19.16 10.77
CA LEU A 110 16.35 19.20 9.34
C LEU A 110 15.37 18.10 8.96
N ASN A 111 14.08 18.42 8.90
CA ASN A 111 13.05 17.45 8.53
C ASN A 111 13.17 17.04 7.06
N TRP A 112 13.29 15.76 6.80
CA TRP A 112 13.51 15.22 5.45
C TRP A 112 12.37 15.50 4.48
N VAL A 113 11.11 15.54 4.96
CA VAL A 113 9.94 15.86 4.12
C VAL A 113 9.99 17.32 3.69
N GLU A 114 10.34 18.24 4.58
CA GLU A 114 10.47 19.67 4.26
C GLU A 114 11.60 19.94 3.27
N LEU A 115 12.75 19.27 3.45
CA LEU A 115 13.87 19.36 2.51
C LEU A 115 13.45 18.91 1.11
N LEU A 116 12.81 17.73 1.02
CA LEU A 116 12.33 17.18 -0.25
C LEU A 116 11.23 18.04 -0.87
N ALA A 117 10.30 18.57 -0.07
CA ALA A 117 9.23 19.43 -0.55
C ALA A 117 9.77 20.78 -1.10
N CYS A 118 10.77 21.36 -0.44
CA CYS A 118 11.44 22.56 -0.92
C CYS A 118 12.12 22.33 -2.28
N LEU A 119 12.86 21.23 -2.43
CA LEU A 119 13.47 20.85 -3.71
C LEU A 119 12.41 20.48 -4.75
N GLY A 120 11.37 19.77 -4.36
CA GLY A 120 10.22 19.46 -5.23
C GLY A 120 9.59 20.71 -5.81
N ALA A 121 9.37 21.73 -4.97
CA ALA A 121 8.84 23.02 -5.43
C ALA A 121 9.79 23.75 -6.40
N ARG A 122 11.11 23.66 -6.19
CA ARG A 122 12.14 24.25 -7.08
C ARG A 122 12.24 23.52 -8.41
N TYR A 123 12.10 22.21 -8.42
CA TYR A 123 12.23 21.38 -9.61
C TYR A 123 10.89 21.19 -10.36
N GLY A 124 9.77 21.67 -9.80
CA GLY A 124 8.44 21.41 -10.34
C GLY A 124 8.05 19.92 -10.24
N GLY A 125 8.58 19.20 -9.24
CA GLY A 125 8.36 17.77 -9.02
C GLY A 125 9.27 16.83 -9.82
N ASP A 126 10.08 17.35 -10.73
CA ASP A 126 10.97 16.55 -11.58
C ASP A 126 12.36 16.35 -10.95
N PHE A 127 12.50 15.28 -10.18
CA PHE A 127 13.78 14.92 -9.54
C PHE A 127 14.81 14.27 -10.50
N SER A 128 14.52 14.14 -11.78
CA SER A 128 15.57 13.82 -12.77
C SER A 128 16.67 14.89 -12.81
N ARG A 129 16.37 16.09 -12.32
CA ARG A 129 17.30 17.22 -12.20
C ARG A 129 18.01 17.28 -10.84
N TYR A 130 17.75 16.35 -9.96
CA TYR A 130 18.31 16.36 -8.62
C TYR A 130 19.84 16.37 -8.65
N SER A 131 20.42 17.23 -7.81
CA SER A 131 21.84 17.28 -7.53
C SER A 131 22.07 17.25 -6.02
N PRO A 132 22.93 16.36 -5.50
CA PRO A 132 23.29 16.35 -4.08
C PRO A 132 23.70 17.72 -3.54
N ALA A 133 24.40 18.51 -4.34
CA ALA A 133 24.82 19.86 -3.96
C ALA A 133 23.64 20.83 -3.73
N ASP A 134 22.46 20.59 -4.31
CA ASP A 134 21.29 21.42 -4.04
C ASP A 134 20.73 21.14 -2.64
N MET A 135 20.72 19.86 -2.23
CA MET A 135 20.36 19.45 -0.88
C MET A 135 21.36 19.99 0.14
N ASP A 136 22.67 19.87 -0.14
CA ASP A 136 23.72 20.37 0.76
C ASP A 136 23.59 21.87 0.98
N ARG A 137 23.42 22.67 -0.09
CA ARG A 137 23.20 24.11 0.03
C ARG A 137 21.95 24.48 0.82
N LEU A 138 20.85 23.72 0.65
CA LEU A 138 19.64 23.94 1.41
C LEU A 138 19.88 23.65 2.90
N ALA A 139 20.53 22.53 3.21
CA ALA A 139 20.85 22.13 4.57
C ALA A 139 21.82 23.12 5.27
N GLU A 140 22.83 23.62 4.56
CA GLU A 140 23.76 24.65 5.07
C GLU A 140 23.03 25.94 5.43
N ARG A 141 22.17 26.46 4.55
CA ARG A 141 21.40 27.68 4.81
C ARG A 141 20.53 27.57 6.05
N LEU A 142 19.86 26.42 6.23
CA LEU A 142 19.03 26.14 7.42
C LEU A 142 19.89 26.08 8.69
N LYS A 143 21.07 25.42 8.64
CA LYS A 143 22.01 25.35 9.76
C LYS A 143 22.61 26.73 10.11
N ASP A 144 22.75 27.59 9.13
CA ASP A 144 23.19 28.99 9.32
C ASP A 144 22.09 29.91 9.88
N GLY A 145 20.89 29.34 10.17
CA GLY A 145 19.80 30.03 10.85
C GLY A 145 18.74 30.63 9.94
N GLU A 146 18.76 30.36 8.62
CA GLU A 146 17.62 30.70 7.78
C GLU A 146 16.43 29.78 8.09
N SER A 147 15.20 30.32 8.10
CA SER A 147 14.01 29.52 8.33
C SER A 147 13.49 28.90 7.02
N MET A 148 12.82 27.75 7.11
CA MET A 148 12.16 27.11 5.97
C MET A 148 11.11 28.03 5.35
N GLU A 149 10.38 28.82 6.16
CA GLU A 149 9.42 29.81 5.67
C GLU A 149 10.08 30.86 4.78
N ALA A 150 11.24 31.37 5.19
CA ALA A 150 11.98 32.38 4.41
C ALA A 150 12.47 31.79 3.08
N LEU A 151 12.96 30.54 3.11
CA LEU A 151 13.48 29.81 1.94
C LEU A 151 12.41 29.45 0.92
N THR A 152 11.16 29.36 1.36
CA THR A 152 10.02 28.89 0.54
C THR A 152 8.99 29.97 0.26
N ALA A 153 9.18 31.20 0.78
CA ALA A 153 8.22 32.29 0.65
C ALA A 153 7.79 32.59 -0.80
N GLU A 154 8.71 32.45 -1.77
CA GLU A 154 8.44 32.65 -3.19
C GLU A 154 8.06 31.36 -3.94
N LEU A 155 8.08 30.21 -3.26
CA LEU A 155 7.77 28.90 -3.86
C LEU A 155 6.28 28.59 -3.75
N LYS A 156 5.50 29.11 -4.69
CA LYS A 156 4.02 28.98 -4.73
C LYS A 156 3.51 27.55 -4.47
N TYR A 157 4.21 26.53 -4.92
CA TYR A 157 3.79 25.13 -4.83
C TYR A 157 4.41 24.38 -3.65
N TYR A 158 5.20 25.04 -2.80
CA TYR A 158 5.77 24.39 -1.62
C TYR A 158 4.71 23.76 -0.70
N PRO A 159 3.59 24.43 -0.35
CA PRO A 159 2.57 23.82 0.48
C PRO A 159 1.97 22.52 -0.11
N TYR A 160 1.79 22.50 -1.44
CA TYR A 160 1.34 21.29 -2.13
C TYR A 160 2.35 20.15 -2.00
N TYR A 161 3.64 20.40 -2.28
CA TYR A 161 4.67 19.36 -2.16
C TYR A 161 4.86 18.90 -0.72
N LEU A 162 4.76 19.81 0.25
CA LEU A 162 4.84 19.46 1.67
C LEU A 162 3.71 18.50 2.07
N GLU A 163 2.49 18.79 1.67
CA GLU A 163 1.34 17.91 1.95
C GLU A 163 1.42 16.59 1.17
N ALA A 164 1.74 16.64 -0.12
CA ALA A 164 1.83 15.46 -0.98
C ALA A 164 2.96 14.51 -0.56
N TYR A 165 4.16 15.04 -0.32
CA TYR A 165 5.30 14.23 0.11
C TYR A 165 5.15 13.78 1.56
N GLY A 166 4.55 14.63 2.41
CA GLY A 166 4.16 14.23 3.76
C GLY A 166 3.18 13.06 3.76
N ALA A 167 2.22 13.04 2.85
CA ALA A 167 1.29 11.92 2.73
C ALA A 167 1.98 10.60 2.37
N VAL A 168 3.08 10.64 1.60
CA VAL A 168 3.88 9.45 1.26
C VAL A 168 4.81 9.05 2.40
N LEU A 169 5.51 10.01 3.02
CA LEU A 169 6.73 9.78 3.80
C LEU A 169 6.55 9.93 5.32
N ASN A 170 5.52 10.66 5.78
CA ASN A 170 5.27 10.83 7.20
C ASN A 170 5.06 9.49 7.89
N GLY A 171 5.66 9.33 9.07
CA GLY A 171 5.61 8.09 9.82
C GLY A 171 6.70 7.08 9.47
N MET A 172 7.45 7.29 8.35
CA MET A 172 8.55 6.39 8.00
C MET A 172 9.84 6.65 8.77
N VAL A 173 10.04 7.86 9.29
CA VAL A 173 11.19 8.25 10.12
C VAL A 173 10.70 8.72 11.48
N GLY A 174 11.42 8.36 12.54
CA GLY A 174 11.08 8.76 13.90
C GLY A 174 11.69 7.85 14.96
N TYR A 175 11.27 8.04 16.22
CA TYR A 175 11.69 7.20 17.34
C TYR A 175 10.95 5.87 17.37
N TYR A 176 11.69 4.80 17.70
CA TYR A 176 11.18 3.45 17.92
C TYR A 176 12.14 2.65 18.79
N GLU A 177 11.65 1.60 19.45
CA GLU A 177 12.49 0.62 20.13
C GLU A 177 12.67 -0.61 19.24
N ILE A 178 13.89 -1.14 19.18
CA ILE A 178 14.20 -2.34 18.42
C ILE A 178 15.16 -3.23 19.18
N GLN A 179 14.98 -4.54 19.06
CA GLN A 179 15.99 -5.49 19.52
C GLN A 179 17.17 -5.51 18.56
N ILE A 180 18.38 -5.57 19.11
CA ILE A 180 19.62 -5.75 18.38
C ILE A 180 20.51 -6.75 19.12
N PRO A 181 21.56 -7.31 18.48
CA PRO A 181 22.58 -8.06 19.18
C PRO A 181 23.23 -7.20 20.29
N GLU A 182 23.52 -7.79 21.43
CA GLU A 182 24.12 -7.06 22.58
C GLU A 182 25.48 -6.43 22.22
N SER A 183 26.24 -7.08 21.34
CA SER A 183 27.50 -6.56 20.81
C SER A 183 27.38 -5.27 20.01
N GLU A 184 26.21 -5.00 19.44
CA GLU A 184 25.92 -3.80 18.66
C GLU A 184 25.34 -2.65 19.50
N ALA A 185 24.92 -2.93 20.75
CA ALA A 185 24.25 -1.95 21.61
C ALA A 185 25.05 -0.65 21.86
N PRO A 186 26.38 -0.70 22.08
CA PRO A 186 27.15 0.52 22.32
C PRO A 186 27.14 1.53 21.16
N ALA A 187 26.96 1.04 19.93
CA ALA A 187 26.91 1.89 18.74
C ALA A 187 25.61 2.70 18.63
N PHE A 188 24.58 2.30 19.37
CA PHE A 188 23.22 2.88 19.32
C PHE A 188 22.78 3.56 20.63
N ALA A 189 23.66 3.59 21.65
CA ALA A 189 23.38 4.36 22.88
C ALA A 189 23.22 5.83 22.51
N LEU A 190 22.01 6.37 22.65
CA LEU A 190 21.78 7.81 22.65
C LEU A 190 22.57 8.39 23.82
N PRO A 191 23.29 9.52 23.70
CA PRO A 191 23.88 10.20 24.83
C PRO A 191 22.75 10.44 25.86
N ASP A 192 23.01 10.12 27.12
CA ASP A 192 22.04 10.19 28.22
C ASP A 192 21.23 11.50 28.19
N ALA A 193 20.03 11.44 27.63
CA ALA A 193 19.01 12.42 27.89
C ALA A 193 18.61 12.18 29.35
N GLN A 194 19.04 13.04 30.24
CA GLN A 194 18.59 13.07 31.63
C GLN A 194 17.06 13.08 31.62
N ILE A 195 16.47 11.93 31.88
CA ILE A 195 15.07 11.83 32.25
C ILE A 195 14.98 12.54 33.59
N GLN A 196 14.56 13.81 33.59
CA GLN A 196 14.13 14.46 34.82
C GLN A 196 12.90 13.70 35.30
N GLU A 197 13.09 12.89 36.33
CA GLU A 197 11.98 12.35 37.13
C GLU A 197 11.17 13.54 37.60
N GLY A 198 9.96 13.68 37.08
CA GLY A 198 8.99 14.67 37.53
C GLY A 198 8.61 14.38 38.99
N ASP A 199 8.78 15.38 39.82
CA ASP A 199 8.38 15.47 41.25
C ASP A 199 6.99 14.85 41.49
N PRO A 200 6.85 13.85 42.40
CA PRO A 200 5.56 13.28 42.77
C PRO A 200 4.86 14.10 43.86
N SER A 201 4.29 15.24 43.49
CA SER A 201 3.40 15.97 44.39
C SER A 201 2.20 16.55 43.65
N HIS A 202 1.17 15.73 43.45
CA HIS A 202 -0.23 16.14 43.58
C HIS A 202 -1.09 14.92 43.89
N GLN A 203 -1.58 14.91 45.13
CA GLN A 203 -2.58 14.01 45.68
C GLN A 203 -4.00 14.47 45.30
N ASP A 204 -4.91 13.46 45.33
CA ASP A 204 -6.37 13.50 45.59
C ASP A 204 -7.31 13.75 44.41
N ALA A 205 -7.99 12.80 43.99
CA ALA A 205 -9.13 11.90 44.30
C ALA A 205 -10.31 12.09 43.33
N PRO A 206 -11.42 11.37 43.27
CA PRO A 206 -11.70 10.02 43.77
C PRO A 206 -12.31 9.07 42.68
N ASP A 207 -12.40 7.81 43.08
CA ASP A 207 -13.05 6.66 42.46
C ASP A 207 -14.40 6.90 41.75
N SER A 208 -14.51 6.37 40.51
CA SER A 208 -15.76 5.78 40.05
C SER A 208 -15.47 4.56 39.22
N GLU A 209 -15.76 3.40 39.80
CA GLU A 209 -15.75 2.11 39.11
C GLU A 209 -16.77 2.07 37.96
N ALA A 210 -16.28 1.77 36.76
CA ALA A 210 -17.10 1.16 35.73
C ALA A 210 -16.29 0.04 35.08
N LYS A 211 -16.57 -1.18 35.54
CA LYS A 211 -16.12 -2.41 34.88
C LYS A 211 -16.78 -2.53 33.52
N THR A 212 -15.98 -2.51 32.47
CA THR A 212 -16.33 -3.13 31.20
C THR A 212 -15.16 -4.04 30.79
N ASP A 213 -15.33 -5.33 31.07
CA ASP A 213 -14.49 -6.41 30.60
C ASP A 213 -14.65 -6.54 29.08
N ASN A 214 -13.71 -6.00 28.32
CA ASN A 214 -13.39 -6.45 26.98
C ASN A 214 -11.86 -6.41 26.84
N PRO A 215 -11.20 -7.58 26.73
CA PRO A 215 -9.76 -7.60 26.50
C PRO A 215 -9.47 -7.02 25.10
N ALA A 216 -8.62 -5.99 25.08
CA ALA A 216 -8.04 -5.48 23.85
C ALA A 216 -7.40 -6.64 23.05
N PRO A 217 -7.49 -6.66 21.70
CA PRO A 217 -6.84 -7.68 20.90
C PRO A 217 -5.33 -7.55 21.05
N GLN A 218 -4.75 -8.41 21.87
CA GLN A 218 -3.30 -8.55 21.99
C GLN A 218 -2.76 -9.07 20.67
N SER A 219 -1.75 -8.38 20.12
CA SER A 219 -0.91 -8.95 19.08
C SER A 219 -0.37 -10.30 19.58
N PRO A 220 -0.39 -11.37 18.78
CA PRO A 220 0.06 -12.66 19.24
C PRO A 220 1.53 -12.56 19.65
N GLU A 221 1.81 -12.69 20.94
CA GLU A 221 3.17 -12.91 21.45
C GLU A 221 3.64 -14.27 20.94
N THR A 222 4.16 -14.31 19.72
CA THR A 222 5.01 -15.42 19.30
C THR A 222 6.18 -15.43 20.26
N GLN A 223 6.43 -16.52 20.98
CA GLN A 223 7.57 -16.65 21.87
C GLN A 223 8.86 -16.53 21.05
N VAL A 224 9.35 -15.30 20.95
CA VAL A 224 10.57 -14.99 20.20
C VAL A 224 11.75 -15.32 21.10
N SER A 225 12.66 -16.15 20.62
CA SER A 225 13.89 -16.47 21.33
C SER A 225 14.58 -15.20 21.80
N PRO A 226 15.03 -15.13 23.08
CA PRO A 226 15.83 -14.00 23.56
C PRO A 226 17.23 -13.96 22.93
N LEU A 227 17.61 -15.01 22.16
CA LEU A 227 18.87 -15.13 21.46
C LEU A 227 18.70 -14.92 19.95
N THR A 228 19.76 -14.45 19.32
CA THR A 228 19.91 -14.44 17.86
C THR A 228 20.06 -15.89 17.34
N PRO A 229 19.94 -16.14 16.04
CA PRO A 229 20.27 -17.44 15.46
C PRO A 229 21.72 -17.89 15.71
N SER A 230 22.66 -16.96 15.94
CA SER A 230 24.04 -17.21 16.33
C SER A 230 24.23 -17.48 17.83
N GLY A 231 23.16 -17.43 18.63
CA GLY A 231 23.20 -17.67 20.08
C GLY A 231 23.57 -16.45 20.94
N GLU A 232 23.69 -15.28 20.35
CA GLU A 232 23.96 -14.03 21.05
C GLU A 232 22.68 -13.45 21.68
N ARG A 233 22.81 -12.81 22.84
CA ARG A 233 21.69 -12.14 23.52
C ARG A 233 21.21 -10.93 22.72
N LYS A 234 19.89 -10.71 22.71
CA LYS A 234 19.23 -9.51 22.14
C LYS A 234 18.88 -8.54 23.25
N VAL A 235 19.13 -7.27 23.00
CA VAL A 235 18.79 -6.16 23.90
C VAL A 235 17.92 -5.14 23.19
N TRP A 236 17.06 -4.45 23.94
CA TRP A 236 16.26 -3.35 23.41
C TRP A 236 17.07 -2.06 23.39
N VAL A 237 16.98 -1.33 22.31
CA VAL A 237 17.53 0.02 22.19
C VAL A 237 16.52 0.95 21.57
N THR A 238 16.50 2.20 22.04
CA THR A 238 15.72 3.27 21.41
C THR A 238 16.57 3.86 20.27
N LYS A 239 15.96 4.00 19.11
CA LYS A 239 16.59 4.58 17.91
C LYS A 239 15.71 5.68 17.34
N TYR A 240 16.35 6.69 16.77
CA TYR A 240 15.74 7.58 15.80
C TYR A 240 16.24 7.21 14.40
N GLY A 241 15.34 6.99 13.46
CA GLY A 241 15.72 6.60 12.11
C GLY A 241 14.58 6.05 11.28
N LEU A 242 14.93 5.32 10.23
CA LEU A 242 13.96 4.68 9.33
C LEU A 242 13.28 3.50 10.03
N LYS A 243 12.00 3.66 10.31
CA LYS A 243 11.14 2.64 10.89
C LYS A 243 10.20 1.98 9.87
N ALA A 244 10.26 2.39 8.59
CA ALA A 244 9.63 1.69 7.48
C ALA A 244 10.57 0.64 6.89
N PHE A 245 10.03 -0.46 6.40
CA PHE A 245 10.79 -1.60 5.91
C PHE A 245 10.52 -1.90 4.43
N HIS A 246 11.52 -2.48 3.77
CA HIS A 246 11.35 -3.06 2.45
C HIS A 246 10.34 -4.24 2.51
N PRO A 247 9.41 -4.36 1.54
CA PRO A 247 8.33 -5.35 1.57
C PRO A 247 8.75 -6.81 1.48
N LEU A 248 10.00 -7.10 1.14
CA LEU A 248 10.55 -8.47 1.14
C LEU A 248 11.67 -8.61 2.18
N ALA A 249 11.66 -9.73 2.91
CA ALA A 249 12.64 -10.03 3.95
C ALA A 249 14.09 -10.03 3.43
N LYS A 250 15.04 -9.71 4.33
CA LYS A 250 16.49 -9.78 4.06
C LYS A 250 16.90 -11.20 3.69
N ASN A 251 17.95 -11.34 2.88
CA ASN A 251 18.52 -12.60 2.40
C ASN A 251 17.64 -13.39 1.40
N PHE A 252 16.55 -12.80 0.90
CA PHE A 252 15.78 -13.34 -0.20
C PHE A 252 16.06 -12.50 -1.46
N PRO A 253 16.63 -13.09 -2.52
CA PRO A 253 16.91 -12.38 -3.75
C PRO A 253 15.61 -12.03 -4.48
N TYR A 254 15.60 -10.87 -5.13
CA TYR A 254 14.50 -10.41 -5.98
C TYR A 254 15.06 -9.55 -7.12
N SER A 255 14.29 -9.41 -8.18
CA SER A 255 14.53 -8.43 -9.24
C SER A 255 13.27 -7.58 -9.43
N HIS A 256 13.44 -6.36 -9.91
CA HIS A 256 12.35 -5.44 -10.14
C HIS A 256 12.68 -4.47 -11.28
N TYR A 257 11.63 -3.88 -11.85
CA TYR A 257 11.71 -2.92 -12.94
C TYR A 257 10.80 -1.75 -12.64
N ASP A 258 11.09 -0.60 -13.23
CA ASP A 258 10.19 0.54 -13.24
C ASP A 258 9.10 0.29 -14.28
N ASP A 259 7.96 -0.20 -13.83
CA ASP A 259 6.83 -0.61 -14.67
C ASP A 259 5.49 0.00 -14.22
N PHE A 260 5.54 1.02 -13.38
CA PHE A 260 4.34 1.75 -12.97
C PHE A 260 3.67 2.43 -14.17
N GLY A 261 2.35 2.33 -14.28
CA GLY A 261 1.58 2.91 -15.37
C GLY A 261 1.67 2.17 -16.70
N VAL A 262 2.52 1.13 -16.82
CA VAL A 262 2.61 0.32 -18.04
C VAL A 262 1.28 -0.37 -18.32
N SER A 263 0.85 -0.34 -19.60
CA SER A 263 -0.40 -0.98 -20.00
C SER A 263 -0.30 -2.49 -19.93
N ARG A 264 -1.20 -3.10 -19.19
CA ARG A 264 -1.35 -4.55 -19.07
C ARG A 264 -2.72 -4.99 -19.59
N SER A 265 -2.83 -6.22 -20.10
CA SER A 265 -4.09 -6.77 -20.57
C SER A 265 -4.37 -8.13 -19.92
N TYR A 266 -5.54 -8.26 -19.35
CA TYR A 266 -6.13 -9.52 -18.93
C TYR A 266 -7.64 -9.41 -19.10
N GLY A 267 -8.12 -9.75 -20.29
CA GLY A 267 -9.51 -9.55 -20.71
C GLY A 267 -9.87 -8.10 -21.07
N TYR A 268 -9.20 -7.10 -20.48
CA TYR A 268 -9.30 -5.67 -20.79
C TYR A 268 -7.98 -4.94 -20.54
N ARG A 269 -7.82 -3.75 -21.11
CA ARG A 269 -6.63 -2.92 -20.88
C ARG A 269 -6.74 -2.21 -19.54
N ARG A 270 -5.67 -2.24 -18.77
CA ARG A 270 -5.52 -1.51 -17.50
C ARG A 270 -4.09 -1.01 -17.34
N GLN A 271 -3.91 -0.01 -16.50
CA GLN A 271 -2.58 0.42 -16.09
C GLN A 271 -2.10 -0.43 -14.91
N HIS A 272 -0.80 -0.64 -14.82
CA HIS A 272 -0.15 -1.25 -13.67
C HIS A 272 -0.01 -0.19 -12.56
N LEU A 273 -0.81 -0.30 -11.52
CA LEU A 273 -0.88 0.66 -10.41
C LEU A 273 -0.17 0.08 -9.17
N GLY A 274 1.09 -0.25 -9.32
CA GLY A 274 1.92 -0.83 -8.28
C GLY A 274 3.32 -1.12 -8.80
N HIS A 275 4.06 -1.91 -8.05
CA HIS A 275 5.44 -2.28 -8.32
C HIS A 275 5.60 -3.79 -8.14
N ASP A 276 6.09 -4.47 -9.19
CA ASP A 276 6.28 -5.92 -9.17
C ASP A 276 7.70 -6.27 -8.76
N MET A 277 7.83 -7.07 -7.71
CA MET A 277 9.10 -7.62 -7.22
C MET A 277 9.13 -9.12 -7.48
N MET A 278 9.88 -9.53 -8.52
CA MET A 278 10.05 -10.93 -8.91
C MET A 278 10.89 -11.66 -7.87
N GLY A 279 10.41 -12.80 -7.38
CA GLY A 279 11.10 -13.56 -6.34
C GLY A 279 10.61 -14.99 -6.25
N GLN A 280 11.17 -15.75 -5.30
CA GLN A 280 10.78 -17.14 -5.09
C GLN A 280 9.46 -17.25 -4.34
N THR A 281 8.60 -18.19 -4.76
CA THR A 281 7.40 -18.54 -4.00
C THR A 281 7.75 -18.93 -2.57
N GLY A 282 7.10 -18.29 -1.60
CA GLY A 282 7.34 -18.52 -0.18
C GLY A 282 8.32 -17.53 0.46
N THR A 283 8.91 -16.60 -0.31
CA THR A 283 9.66 -15.46 0.25
C THR A 283 8.78 -14.71 1.25
N PRO A 284 9.25 -14.46 2.50
CA PRO A 284 8.47 -13.74 3.48
C PRO A 284 8.20 -12.30 3.02
N VAL A 285 6.93 -11.91 3.06
CA VAL A 285 6.43 -10.56 2.80
C VAL A 285 6.35 -9.79 4.11
N ILE A 286 6.82 -8.57 4.11
CA ILE A 286 7.06 -7.73 5.28
C ILE A 286 6.11 -6.53 5.28
N ALA A 287 5.54 -6.19 6.44
CA ALA A 287 4.81 -4.95 6.63
C ALA A 287 5.74 -3.76 6.43
N ALA A 288 5.47 -2.95 5.41
CA ALA A 288 6.31 -1.79 5.10
C ALA A 288 6.20 -0.68 6.15
N GLU A 289 5.03 -0.49 6.74
CA GLU A 289 4.75 0.45 7.81
C GLU A 289 3.86 -0.21 8.87
N SER A 290 3.90 0.32 10.09
CA SER A 290 2.97 -0.06 11.16
C SER A 290 1.55 0.41 10.83
N GLY A 291 0.56 -0.42 11.12
CA GLY A 291 -0.83 -0.11 10.78
C GLY A 291 -1.79 -1.22 11.21
N TYR A 292 -2.93 -1.26 10.58
CA TYR A 292 -3.91 -2.32 10.79
C TYR A 292 -4.33 -2.96 9.47
N VAL A 293 -4.66 -4.23 9.55
CA VAL A 293 -5.17 -4.99 8.40
C VAL A 293 -6.56 -4.47 8.07
N GLU A 294 -6.71 -3.78 6.94
CA GLU A 294 -7.98 -3.25 6.48
C GLU A 294 -8.69 -4.20 5.52
N ALA A 295 -7.92 -4.99 4.76
CA ALA A 295 -8.46 -5.97 3.85
C ALA A 295 -7.57 -7.22 3.78
N ILE A 296 -8.19 -8.39 3.82
CA ILE A 296 -7.51 -9.68 3.68
C ILE A 296 -8.43 -10.64 2.94
N GLY A 297 -7.90 -11.46 2.04
CA GLY A 297 -8.70 -12.44 1.31
C GLY A 297 -8.38 -12.50 -0.16
N TRP A 298 -9.27 -13.13 -0.91
CA TRP A 298 -9.15 -13.37 -2.34
C TRP A 298 -9.85 -12.30 -3.19
N ASN A 299 -9.25 -11.92 -4.30
CA ASN A 299 -9.98 -11.37 -5.43
C ASN A 299 -9.44 -11.94 -6.75
N GLN A 300 -10.24 -11.89 -7.82
CA GLN A 300 -9.90 -12.54 -9.09
C GLN A 300 -8.64 -11.98 -9.76
N TYR A 301 -8.24 -10.74 -9.49
CA TYR A 301 -7.08 -10.10 -10.12
C TYR A 301 -5.81 -10.25 -9.28
N GLY A 302 -5.85 -9.79 -8.04
CA GLY A 302 -4.72 -9.85 -7.11
C GLY A 302 -4.48 -11.22 -6.49
N GLY A 303 -5.41 -12.18 -6.66
CA GLY A 303 -5.33 -13.47 -5.99
C GLY A 303 -5.50 -13.32 -4.48
N TRP A 304 -4.70 -14.03 -3.70
CA TRP A 304 -4.58 -13.78 -2.28
C TRP A 304 -3.90 -12.43 -2.06
N ARG A 305 -4.58 -11.54 -1.36
CA ARG A 305 -4.15 -10.16 -1.13
C ARG A 305 -4.30 -9.73 0.31
N LEU A 306 -3.48 -8.78 0.72
CA LEU A 306 -3.51 -8.14 2.01
C LEU A 306 -3.42 -6.63 1.83
N GLY A 307 -4.27 -5.88 2.51
CA GLY A 307 -4.25 -4.42 2.58
C GLY A 307 -3.99 -3.95 4.00
N ILE A 308 -2.98 -3.11 4.19
CA ILE A 308 -2.64 -2.51 5.49
C ILE A 308 -2.85 -1.00 5.40
N ARG A 309 -3.64 -0.45 6.31
CA ARG A 309 -3.87 0.98 6.45
C ARG A 309 -2.95 1.56 7.53
N SER A 310 -2.26 2.67 7.24
CA SER A 310 -1.48 3.41 8.24
C SER A 310 -2.39 3.99 9.33
N PHE A 311 -1.84 4.24 10.54
CA PHE A 311 -2.63 4.76 11.65
C PHE A 311 -3.18 6.17 11.41
N ASP A 312 -2.49 7.01 10.64
CA ASP A 312 -2.98 8.33 10.21
C ASP A 312 -4.01 8.25 9.06
N LYS A 313 -4.31 7.04 8.58
CA LYS A 313 -5.27 6.73 7.50
C LYS A 313 -4.96 7.34 6.14
N LYS A 314 -3.76 7.86 5.94
CA LYS A 314 -3.37 8.50 4.68
C LYS A 314 -2.76 7.55 3.67
N ARG A 315 -2.24 6.39 4.11
CA ARG A 315 -1.59 5.38 3.26
C ARG A 315 -2.30 4.04 3.35
N TYR A 316 -2.50 3.41 2.20
CA TYR A 316 -2.98 2.04 2.09
C TYR A 316 -1.95 1.24 1.29
N TYR A 317 -1.34 0.27 1.95
CA TYR A 317 -0.35 -0.63 1.38
C TYR A 317 -1.04 -1.90 0.88
N TYR A 318 -0.87 -2.19 -0.40
CA TYR A 318 -1.47 -3.33 -1.06
C TYR A 318 -0.40 -4.37 -1.39
N TYR A 319 -0.63 -5.60 -0.94
CA TYR A 319 0.24 -6.76 -1.18
C TYR A 319 -0.59 -7.82 -1.89
N ALA A 320 -0.22 -8.22 -3.11
CA ALA A 320 -0.99 -9.16 -3.90
C ALA A 320 -0.14 -10.29 -4.49
N HIS A 321 -0.83 -11.23 -5.14
CA HIS A 321 -0.28 -12.45 -5.72
C HIS A 321 0.37 -13.36 -4.68
N LEU A 322 -0.12 -13.34 -3.44
CA LEU A 322 0.43 -14.11 -2.35
C LEU A 322 0.27 -15.63 -2.61
N ARG A 323 0.98 -16.43 -1.81
CA ARG A 323 1.15 -17.86 -2.01
C ARG A 323 -0.18 -18.63 -1.91
N LYS A 324 -0.35 -19.59 -2.79
CA LYS A 324 -1.45 -20.58 -2.74
C LYS A 324 -1.43 -21.37 -1.42
N ASP A 325 -2.59 -21.71 -0.90
CA ASP A 325 -2.85 -22.56 0.28
C ASP A 325 -2.38 -21.96 1.62
N TYR A 326 -1.40 -21.06 1.61
CA TYR A 326 -0.83 -20.46 2.82
C TYR A 326 -0.32 -19.05 2.54
N PRO A 327 -1.23 -18.10 2.26
CA PRO A 327 -0.85 -16.75 1.82
C PRO A 327 -0.35 -15.84 2.94
N TYR A 328 -0.89 -16.00 4.16
CA TYR A 328 -0.68 -15.10 5.29
C TYR A 328 -0.08 -15.82 6.49
N GLN A 329 0.38 -15.07 7.45
CA GLN A 329 0.52 -15.54 8.83
C GLN A 329 -0.85 -15.95 9.36
N SER A 330 -0.90 -17.12 10.03
CA SER A 330 -2.17 -17.77 10.45
C SER A 330 -3.01 -16.93 11.42
N VAL A 331 -2.38 -15.99 12.11
CA VAL A 331 -3.00 -15.12 13.13
C VAL A 331 -3.65 -13.86 12.56
N LEU A 332 -3.34 -13.50 11.30
CA LEU A 332 -3.83 -12.25 10.71
C LEU A 332 -5.30 -12.35 10.28
N LYS A 333 -6.05 -11.32 10.60
CA LYS A 333 -7.43 -11.07 10.20
C LYS A 333 -7.66 -9.58 10.05
N GLU A 334 -8.80 -9.17 9.50
CA GLU A 334 -9.20 -7.77 9.48
C GLU A 334 -9.19 -7.19 10.90
N GLY A 335 -8.68 -5.97 11.03
CA GLY A 335 -8.48 -5.28 12.30
C GLY A 335 -7.22 -5.69 13.06
N SER A 336 -6.46 -6.72 12.65
CA SER A 336 -5.19 -7.05 13.29
C SER A 336 -4.21 -5.90 13.17
N LEU A 337 -3.56 -5.53 14.28
CA LEU A 337 -2.45 -4.58 14.28
C LEU A 337 -1.19 -5.29 13.76
N VAL A 338 -0.40 -4.57 12.99
CA VAL A 338 0.91 -5.01 12.51
C VAL A 338 1.95 -3.95 12.80
N THR A 339 3.14 -4.39 13.18
CA THR A 339 4.29 -3.50 13.34
C THR A 339 5.15 -3.56 12.07
N ALA A 340 5.67 -2.42 11.64
CA ALA A 340 6.59 -2.37 10.53
C ALA A 340 7.73 -3.38 10.71
N GLY A 341 8.06 -4.13 9.66
CA GLY A 341 9.06 -5.20 9.72
C GLY A 341 8.53 -6.57 10.11
N ASP A 342 7.25 -6.71 10.50
CA ASP A 342 6.64 -8.02 10.75
C ASP A 342 6.47 -8.82 9.46
N VAL A 343 6.62 -10.15 9.55
CA VAL A 343 6.24 -11.05 8.46
C VAL A 343 4.71 -11.14 8.43
N ILE A 344 4.10 -10.73 7.32
CA ILE A 344 2.65 -10.68 7.16
C ILE A 344 2.10 -11.73 6.19
N GLY A 345 2.95 -12.29 5.34
CA GLY A 345 2.55 -13.27 4.34
C GLY A 345 3.71 -13.79 3.52
N TYR A 346 3.40 -14.39 2.39
CA TYR A 346 4.37 -15.09 1.56
C TYR A 346 4.14 -14.81 0.08
N LEU A 347 5.19 -14.42 -0.62
CA LEU A 347 5.20 -14.22 -2.06
C LEU A 347 4.73 -15.48 -2.79
N GLY A 348 3.91 -15.32 -3.82
CA GLY A 348 3.39 -16.41 -4.62
C GLY A 348 3.18 -16.01 -6.08
N ARG A 349 2.14 -16.59 -6.70
CA ARG A 349 1.71 -16.30 -8.07
C ARG A 349 0.22 -16.52 -8.28
N THR A 350 -0.58 -16.29 -7.23
CA THR A 350 -2.03 -16.43 -7.30
C THR A 350 -2.68 -15.20 -7.95
N GLY A 351 -3.86 -15.37 -8.51
CA GLY A 351 -4.63 -14.31 -9.15
C GLY A 351 -4.94 -14.58 -10.61
N TYR A 352 -5.52 -13.60 -11.28
CA TYR A 352 -6.03 -13.69 -12.65
C TYR A 352 -6.90 -14.92 -12.90
N SER A 353 -7.74 -15.25 -11.93
CA SER A 353 -8.63 -16.40 -11.94
C SER A 353 -9.90 -16.12 -11.15
N ALA A 354 -11.05 -16.48 -11.70
CA ALA A 354 -12.32 -16.45 -10.97
C ALA A 354 -12.38 -17.54 -9.88
N ALA A 355 -11.64 -18.64 -10.07
CA ALA A 355 -11.53 -19.69 -9.07
C ALA A 355 -10.53 -19.28 -7.98
N GLU A 356 -11.00 -19.28 -6.75
CA GLU A 356 -10.18 -18.98 -5.57
C GLU A 356 -8.97 -19.93 -5.47
N ASN A 357 -7.91 -19.46 -4.85
CA ASN A 357 -6.71 -20.23 -4.54
C ASN A 357 -6.03 -20.83 -5.78
N THR A 358 -6.04 -20.11 -6.91
CA THR A 358 -5.46 -20.55 -8.18
C THR A 358 -4.19 -19.81 -8.52
N ASN A 359 -3.14 -20.54 -8.85
CA ASN A 359 -1.91 -20.03 -9.42
C ASN A 359 -2.08 -19.86 -10.94
N ASN A 360 -2.36 -18.65 -11.41
CA ASN A 360 -2.56 -18.36 -12.84
C ASN A 360 -1.65 -17.22 -13.35
N ILE A 361 -0.61 -16.91 -12.61
CA ILE A 361 0.45 -15.98 -13.00
C ILE A 361 1.68 -16.82 -13.33
N ASP A 362 2.37 -16.48 -14.41
CA ASP A 362 3.50 -17.27 -14.91
C ASP A 362 4.71 -17.18 -13.98
N GLU A 363 5.11 -15.97 -13.60
CA GLU A 363 6.28 -15.71 -12.76
C GLU A 363 5.87 -15.29 -11.35
N PRO A 364 6.41 -15.97 -10.30
CA PRO A 364 6.14 -15.57 -8.93
C PRO A 364 6.68 -14.16 -8.64
N HIS A 365 5.83 -13.30 -8.10
CA HIS A 365 6.20 -11.95 -7.68
C HIS A 365 5.29 -11.43 -6.57
N LEU A 366 5.78 -10.44 -5.86
CA LEU A 366 4.95 -9.60 -5.01
C LEU A 366 4.55 -8.37 -5.82
N HIS A 367 3.26 -8.18 -6.05
CA HIS A 367 2.73 -6.90 -6.47
C HIS A 367 2.50 -6.03 -5.24
N PHE A 368 3.23 -4.93 -5.15
CA PHE A 368 3.18 -3.98 -4.05
C PHE A 368 2.65 -2.64 -4.55
N GLY A 369 1.59 -2.13 -3.93
CA GLY A 369 1.01 -0.83 -4.23
C GLY A 369 0.98 0.07 -3.01
N LEU A 370 1.09 1.37 -3.22
CA LEU A 370 0.86 2.41 -2.23
C LEU A 370 -0.17 3.40 -2.75
N GLN A 371 -1.33 3.41 -2.11
CA GLN A 371 -2.41 4.34 -2.38
C GLN A 371 -2.42 5.45 -1.33
N LEU A 372 -2.59 6.70 -1.77
CA LEU A 372 -2.79 7.84 -0.91
C LEU A 372 -4.27 8.17 -0.79
N ILE A 373 -4.69 8.53 0.43
CA ILE A 373 -6.09 8.80 0.76
C ILE A 373 -6.15 10.09 1.58
N PHE A 374 -6.49 11.19 0.92
CA PHE A 374 -6.70 12.49 1.57
C PHE A 374 -8.16 12.65 2.02
N ASP A 375 -9.07 11.94 1.36
CA ASP A 375 -10.49 11.82 1.70
C ASP A 375 -10.96 10.40 1.40
N GLU A 376 -11.86 9.84 2.21
CA GLU A 376 -12.34 8.45 2.04
C GLU A 376 -13.03 8.20 0.69
N SER A 377 -13.50 9.25 0.01
CA SER A 377 -14.03 9.14 -1.36
C SER A 377 -12.97 8.77 -2.42
N GLN A 378 -11.68 8.85 -2.07
CA GLN A 378 -10.56 8.47 -2.93
C GLN A 378 -10.15 7.00 -2.78
N LYS A 379 -10.75 6.29 -1.83
CA LYS A 379 -10.36 4.92 -1.50
C LYS A 379 -10.72 3.93 -2.61
N GLU A 380 -11.83 4.17 -3.29
CA GLU A 380 -12.35 3.26 -4.32
C GLU A 380 -12.82 4.06 -5.55
N GLY A 381 -12.59 3.49 -6.74
CA GLY A 381 -13.10 4.01 -8.01
C GLY A 381 -12.12 4.91 -8.77
N ASN A 382 -12.64 5.92 -9.47
CA ASN A 382 -11.85 6.73 -10.42
C ASN A 382 -10.95 7.80 -9.78
N ASN A 383 -11.07 8.01 -8.46
CA ASN A 383 -10.34 9.04 -7.73
C ASN A 383 -9.16 8.48 -6.91
N GLU A 384 -8.83 7.22 -7.09
CA GLU A 384 -7.72 6.57 -6.42
C GLU A 384 -6.39 7.24 -6.81
N ILE A 385 -5.53 7.48 -5.83
CA ILE A 385 -4.17 8.00 -6.04
C ILE A 385 -3.18 6.90 -5.72
N TRP A 386 -2.71 6.21 -6.72
CA TRP A 386 -1.62 5.25 -6.62
C TRP A 386 -0.32 5.94 -7.02
N ILE A 387 0.75 5.66 -6.29
CA ILE A 387 2.06 6.24 -6.58
C ILE A 387 3.04 5.20 -7.12
N ASP A 388 3.97 5.70 -7.92
CA ASP A 388 5.12 4.93 -8.34
C ASP A 388 6.03 4.65 -7.14
N CYS A 389 6.19 3.37 -6.80
CA CYS A 389 6.99 2.93 -5.65
C CYS A 389 8.43 2.56 -6.02
N TYR A 390 8.85 2.63 -7.29
CA TYR A 390 10.16 2.13 -7.72
C TYR A 390 11.32 2.74 -6.93
N GLU A 391 11.41 4.05 -6.89
CA GLU A 391 12.47 4.75 -6.16
C GLU A 391 12.32 4.63 -4.64
N LEU A 392 11.09 4.58 -4.13
CA LEU A 392 10.82 4.32 -2.71
C LEU A 392 11.29 2.93 -2.28
N ILE A 393 11.04 1.89 -3.08
CA ILE A 393 11.50 0.52 -2.82
C ILE A 393 13.03 0.44 -2.85
N LYS A 394 13.69 1.13 -3.78
CA LYS A 394 15.15 1.25 -3.79
C LYS A 394 15.68 1.89 -2.50
N PHE A 395 15.05 2.98 -2.04
CA PHE A 395 15.39 3.60 -0.77
C PHE A 395 15.17 2.65 0.41
N LEU A 396 14.01 2.01 0.51
CA LEU A 396 13.69 1.08 1.59
C LEU A 396 14.61 -0.16 1.62
N SER A 397 15.35 -0.45 0.54
CA SER A 397 16.29 -1.57 0.51
C SER A 397 17.42 -1.47 1.55
N ILE A 398 17.68 -0.28 2.11
CA ILE A 398 18.61 -0.08 3.23
C ILE A 398 18.09 -0.64 4.57
N ASN A 399 16.76 -0.88 4.68
CA ASN A 399 16.12 -1.39 5.89
C ASN A 399 15.25 -2.61 5.58
N ARG A 400 15.86 -3.78 5.58
CA ARG A 400 15.20 -5.06 5.32
C ARG A 400 15.12 -5.89 6.60
N SER A 401 13.89 -6.37 6.91
CA SER A 401 13.65 -7.21 8.10
C SER A 401 14.33 -8.57 7.96
N GLU A 402 15.11 -8.95 8.96
CA GLU A 402 15.66 -10.30 9.07
C GLU A 402 14.61 -11.23 9.67
N SER A 403 14.44 -12.38 9.03
CA SER A 403 13.43 -13.35 9.44
C SER A 403 14.03 -14.76 9.56
N VAL A 404 13.42 -15.55 10.43
CA VAL A 404 13.77 -16.95 10.68
C VAL A 404 12.52 -17.80 10.56
N LYS A 405 12.67 -19.02 10.04
CA LYS A 405 11.58 -19.97 9.96
C LYS A 405 11.24 -20.50 11.35
N VAL A 406 9.95 -20.53 11.67
CA VAL A 406 9.44 -21.13 12.91
C VAL A 406 9.49 -22.65 12.75
N GLU A 407 10.23 -23.32 13.63
CA GLU A 407 10.44 -24.75 13.56
C GLU A 407 9.11 -25.53 13.64
N GLY A 408 8.98 -26.58 12.85
CA GLY A 408 7.76 -27.42 12.78
C GLY A 408 6.59 -26.76 12.06
N THR A 409 6.73 -25.54 11.55
CA THR A 409 5.65 -24.79 10.88
C THR A 409 6.01 -24.38 9.45
N LYS A 410 5.05 -23.75 8.76
CA LYS A 410 5.29 -23.10 7.46
C LYS A 410 5.55 -21.59 7.62
N GLU A 411 5.60 -21.11 8.84
CA GLU A 411 5.68 -19.69 9.18
C GLU A 411 7.13 -19.20 9.33
N TRP A 412 7.28 -17.90 9.16
CA TRP A 412 8.48 -17.16 9.43
C TRP A 412 8.16 -16.04 10.41
N THR A 413 9.11 -15.68 11.24
CA THR A 413 9.01 -14.54 12.15
C THR A 413 10.24 -13.66 12.04
N ARG A 414 10.11 -12.38 12.37
CA ARG A 414 11.26 -11.48 12.44
C ARG A 414 12.21 -11.88 13.56
N ILE A 415 13.51 -11.69 13.36
CA ILE A 415 14.53 -12.00 14.38
C ILE A 415 14.56 -10.93 15.47
N TYR A 416 14.55 -9.65 15.07
CA TYR A 416 14.64 -8.50 15.96
C TYR A 416 13.29 -7.85 16.10
N GLN A 417 12.69 -7.91 17.29
CA GLN A 417 11.40 -7.29 17.57
C GLN A 417 11.53 -5.78 17.57
N MET A 418 10.46 -5.10 17.19
CA MET A 418 10.35 -3.65 17.16
C MET A 418 9.07 -3.22 17.88
N LYS A 419 9.14 -2.12 18.61
CA LYS A 419 7.97 -1.42 19.16
C LYS A 419 7.90 -0.06 18.48
N ASP A 420 6.80 0.17 17.79
CA ASP A 420 6.47 1.48 17.23
C ASP A 420 5.52 2.18 18.21
N PRO A 421 5.83 3.40 18.69
CA PRO A 421 4.95 4.14 19.60
C PRO A 421 3.52 4.30 19.07
N LEU A 422 3.33 4.30 17.74
CA LEU A 422 2.02 4.40 17.12
C LEU A 422 1.15 3.15 17.34
N VAL A 423 1.75 1.98 17.52
CA VAL A 423 1.02 0.72 17.78
C VAL A 423 0.49 0.65 19.19
N GLY A 424 1.17 1.28 20.18
CA GLY A 424 0.77 1.32 21.58
C GLY A 424 -0.20 2.45 21.98
N GLY A 425 -0.33 3.46 21.11
CA GLY A 425 -1.08 4.69 21.42
C GLY A 425 -2.59 4.65 21.12
N ILE A 426 -3.14 3.53 20.66
CA ILE A 426 -4.58 3.39 20.32
C ILE A 426 -5.42 2.97 21.55
N THR A 427 -4.84 2.89 22.74
CA THR A 427 -5.56 2.67 23.99
C THR A 427 -5.84 4.00 24.71
N GLN A 428 -6.49 4.95 24.03
CA GLN A 428 -7.20 6.06 24.69
C GLN A 428 -8.48 6.39 23.94
#